data_b2235f969cb554e3ac662ff492e4d443
#
_entry.id   b2235f969cb554e3ac662ff492e4d443
#
_cell.length_a   1.000
_cell.length_b   1.000
_cell.length_c   1.000
_cell.angle_alpha   90.00
_cell.angle_beta   90.00
_cell.angle_gamma   90.00
#
_symmetry.space_group_name_H-M   'P 1'
#
loop_
_entity.id
_entity.type
_entity.pdbx_description
1 polymer ?
#
loop_
_entity_poly.entity_id
_entity_poly.type
_entity_poly.pdbx_seq_one_letter_code
_entity_poly.pdbx_strand_id
1 'polypeptide(L)'
;MKEAFNTVLRSGSLPGAVVFAIALMIGHGLALANWEFTRWGMTVDEVERASRYSAIPNGQGYGCMLEIHGPTTFLGIRFSLVKFCFDDEALLKSVDLLASVTAYSTVERNLLRAYGPPQIPRGVDQLSSSWTDPERGDRIDLSLAENTVVTYSQAP
;
A
#
# COMPACT_ATOMS: atom_id res chain seq x y z
N MET A 1 65.58 -50.31 24.80
CA MET A 1 64.50 -50.40 25.79
C MET A 1 63.37 -49.61 25.23
N LYS A 2 62.40 -50.28 24.54
CA LYS A 2 61.08 -50.69 25.08
C LYS A 2 60.23 -49.42 25.37
N GLU A 3 59.06 -49.19 24.87
CA GLU A 3 57.91 -50.10 24.62
C GLU A 3 56.97 -49.51 23.58
N ALA A 4 56.32 -50.45 22.86
CA ALA A 4 55.19 -50.23 22.02
C ALA A 4 53.93 -49.94 22.84
N PHE A 5 53.07 -49.01 22.37
CA PHE A 5 51.69 -49.02 22.78
C PHE A 5 50.77 -48.88 21.54
N ASN A 6 50.16 -50.01 21.26
CA ASN A 6 49.00 -50.13 20.38
C ASN A 6 47.84 -49.35 20.93
N THR A 7 47.24 -48.50 20.13
CA THR A 7 45.91 -47.99 20.44
C THR A 7 45.00 -48.18 19.23
N VAL A 8 44.01 -48.98 19.48
CA VAL A 8 42.96 -49.50 18.64
C VAL A 8 42.15 -48.35 18.01
N LEU A 9 42.03 -48.43 16.70
CA LEU A 9 41.03 -47.66 15.92
C LEU A 9 39.62 -48.15 16.27
N ARG A 10 38.88 -47.35 17.00
CA ARG A 10 37.44 -47.47 17.16
C ARG A 10 36.75 -46.68 16.05
N SER A 11 36.21 -47.42 15.11
CA SER A 11 35.26 -46.90 14.12
C SER A 11 33.96 -46.44 14.84
N GLY A 12 33.84 -45.13 15.03
CA GLY A 12 32.59 -44.52 15.43
C GLY A 12 31.79 -44.14 14.17
N SER A 13 30.73 -44.87 13.92
CA SER A 13 29.71 -44.55 12.93
C SER A 13 29.06 -43.22 13.31
N LEU A 14 29.19 -42.24 12.41
CA LEU A 14 28.46 -40.96 12.52
C LEU A 14 26.98 -41.21 12.20
N PRO A 15 26.06 -40.83 13.10
CA PRO A 15 24.65 -40.86 12.80
C PRO A 15 24.25 -39.71 11.90
N GLY A 16 23.53 -40.09 10.87
CA GLY A 16 22.56 -39.34 10.10
C GLY A 16 22.70 -37.82 10.02
N ALA A 17 23.22 -37.33 8.90
CA ALA A 17 23.01 -35.93 8.50
C ALA A 17 21.50 -35.69 8.34
N VAL A 18 20.93 -35.04 9.32
CA VAL A 18 19.59 -34.45 9.22
C VAL A 18 19.72 -33.24 8.27
N VAL A 19 19.41 -33.47 7.02
CA VAL A 19 19.24 -32.40 6.04
C VAL A 19 17.99 -31.63 6.45
N PHE A 20 18.16 -30.54 7.18
CA PHE A 20 17.11 -29.53 7.33
C PHE A 20 16.91 -28.88 5.95
N ALA A 21 15.94 -29.37 5.21
CA ALA A 21 15.38 -28.66 4.08
C ALA A 21 14.68 -27.41 4.66
N ILE A 22 15.41 -26.30 4.75
CA ILE A 22 14.81 -24.97 4.92
C ILE A 22 14.06 -24.72 3.61
N ALA A 23 12.77 -25.04 3.61
CA ALA A 23 11.85 -24.52 2.61
C ALA A 23 11.93 -22.99 2.72
N LEU A 24 12.70 -22.36 1.85
CA LEU A 24 12.55 -20.95 1.55
C LEU A 24 11.14 -20.81 0.99
N MET A 25 10.19 -20.52 1.88
CA MET A 25 8.97 -19.87 1.48
C MET A 25 9.42 -18.50 0.96
N ILE A 26 9.67 -18.43 -0.33
CA ILE A 26 9.66 -17.20 -1.09
C ILE A 26 8.20 -16.75 -0.96
N GLY A 27 7.89 -16.10 0.16
CA GLY A 27 6.68 -15.33 0.26
C GLY A 27 6.76 -14.38 -0.92
N HIS A 28 5.92 -14.62 -1.93
CA HIS A 28 5.57 -13.59 -2.88
C HIS A 28 5.05 -12.48 -1.99
N GLY A 29 5.94 -11.50 -1.73
CA GLY A 29 5.55 -10.27 -1.08
C GLY A 29 4.42 -9.74 -1.95
N LEU A 30 3.19 -9.97 -1.51
CA LEU A 30 2.06 -9.20 -1.98
C LEU A 30 2.55 -7.77 -1.80
N ALA A 31 2.80 -7.09 -2.91
CA ALA A 31 3.07 -5.68 -2.91
C ALA A 31 1.89 -5.08 -2.15
N LEU A 32 2.13 -4.75 -0.88
CA LEU A 32 1.12 -4.16 -0.02
C LEU A 32 0.99 -2.72 -0.48
N ALA A 33 0.24 -2.56 -1.55
CA ALA A 33 -0.29 -1.29 -1.97
C ALA A 33 -1.16 -0.78 -0.83
N ASN A 34 -0.68 0.23 -0.12
CA ASN A 34 -1.32 0.66 1.10
C ASN A 34 -1.35 2.17 1.13
N TRP A 35 -2.53 2.71 1.21
CA TRP A 35 -2.65 4.03 1.81
C TRP A 35 -2.70 3.84 3.33
N GLU A 36 -1.62 4.22 4.04
CA GLU A 36 -1.44 4.10 5.48
C GLU A 36 -1.72 2.69 6.04
N PHE A 37 -2.89 2.47 6.64
CA PHE A 37 -3.29 1.22 7.29
C PHE A 37 -4.10 0.28 6.38
N THR A 38 -4.39 0.66 5.12
CA THR A 38 -5.24 -0.14 4.22
C THR A 38 -4.44 -1.04 3.28
N ARG A 39 -5.12 -2.02 2.69
CA ARG A 39 -4.65 -2.89 1.61
C ARG A 39 -5.77 -3.06 0.60
N TRP A 40 -5.42 -3.12 -0.68
CA TRP A 40 -6.40 -3.43 -1.71
C TRP A 40 -7.08 -4.77 -1.44
N GLY A 41 -8.37 -4.85 -1.68
CA GLY A 41 -9.18 -6.02 -1.41
C GLY A 41 -9.61 -6.20 0.05
N MET A 42 -9.34 -5.23 0.94
CA MET A 42 -9.96 -5.23 2.27
C MET A 42 -11.46 -5.05 2.17
N THR A 43 -12.20 -5.78 3.01
CA THR A 43 -13.63 -5.57 3.21
C THR A 43 -13.89 -4.29 4.01
N VAL A 44 -15.14 -3.82 4.02
CA VAL A 44 -15.57 -2.65 4.80
C VAL A 44 -15.19 -2.80 6.27
N ASP A 45 -15.54 -3.96 6.88
CA ASP A 45 -15.23 -4.25 8.29
C ASP A 45 -13.71 -4.29 8.59
N GLU A 46 -12.89 -4.71 7.63
CA GLU A 46 -11.44 -4.71 7.79
C GLU A 46 -10.87 -3.30 7.77
N VAL A 47 -11.38 -2.42 6.91
CA VAL A 47 -10.99 -1.00 6.87
C VAL A 47 -11.42 -0.29 8.14
N GLU A 48 -12.65 -0.51 8.63
CA GLU A 48 -13.12 0.04 9.90
C GLU A 48 -12.21 -0.35 11.07
N ARG A 49 -11.89 -1.63 11.20
CA ARG A 49 -10.99 -2.13 12.26
C ARG A 49 -9.56 -1.60 12.11
N ALA A 50 -9.03 -1.58 10.89
CA ALA A 50 -7.68 -1.10 10.61
C ALA A 50 -7.54 0.40 10.90
N SER A 51 -8.58 1.19 10.63
CA SER A 51 -8.66 2.60 10.97
C SER A 51 -8.88 2.87 12.47
N ARG A 52 -9.00 1.82 13.30
CA ARG A 52 -9.41 1.90 14.71
C ARG A 52 -10.77 2.61 14.86
N TYR A 53 -11.68 2.33 13.92
CA TYR A 53 -13.04 2.92 13.87
C TYR A 53 -13.06 4.45 13.69
N SER A 54 -11.99 5.04 13.15
CA SER A 54 -12.00 6.45 12.71
C SER A 54 -12.67 6.62 11.34
N ALA A 55 -12.68 5.58 10.52
CA ALA A 55 -13.48 5.52 9.30
C ALA A 55 -14.93 5.17 9.66
N ILE A 56 -15.85 6.05 9.27
CA ILE A 56 -17.28 5.91 9.56
C ILE A 56 -18.08 5.77 8.26
N PRO A 57 -19.25 5.08 8.27
CA PRO A 57 -20.12 5.00 7.10
C PRO A 57 -20.53 6.39 6.61
N ASN A 58 -20.42 6.63 5.29
CA ASN A 58 -20.77 7.93 4.70
C ASN A 58 -22.27 8.08 4.36
N GLY A 59 -23.08 7.04 4.59
CA GLY A 59 -24.52 7.04 4.32
C GLY A 59 -24.92 7.03 2.83
N GLN A 60 -23.97 7.07 1.92
CA GLN A 60 -24.20 6.99 0.47
C GLN A 60 -23.87 5.58 -0.01
N GLY A 61 -24.83 4.73 -0.10
CA GLY A 61 -24.71 3.27 -0.24
C GLY A 61 -24.01 2.71 -1.48
N TYR A 62 -23.28 3.51 -2.29
CA TYR A 62 -22.56 3.03 -3.47
C TYR A 62 -21.19 3.68 -3.60
N GLY A 63 -20.21 2.87 -4.02
CA GLY A 63 -18.85 3.31 -4.29
C GLY A 63 -18.03 3.56 -3.01
N CYS A 64 -17.90 4.80 -2.57
CA CYS A 64 -17.14 5.10 -1.35
C CYS A 64 -18.03 4.95 -0.11
N MET A 65 -17.89 3.83 0.60
CA MET A 65 -18.77 3.47 1.73
C MET A 65 -18.31 4.01 3.07
N LEU A 66 -17.01 4.26 3.23
CA LEU A 66 -16.43 4.76 4.48
C LEU A 66 -15.71 6.08 4.24
N GLU A 67 -15.66 6.91 5.28
CA GLU A 67 -14.95 8.18 5.24
C GLU A 67 -14.33 8.55 6.60
N ILE A 68 -13.21 9.30 6.55
CA ILE A 68 -12.60 9.93 7.72
C ILE A 68 -12.72 11.44 7.54
N HIS A 69 -13.43 12.10 8.46
CA HIS A 69 -13.51 13.55 8.53
C HIS A 69 -12.37 14.11 9.38
N GLY A 70 -11.84 15.24 8.94
CA GLY A 70 -10.84 15.98 9.70
C GLY A 70 -9.47 15.99 9.02
N PRO A 71 -8.54 16.73 9.58
CA PRO A 71 -7.26 16.97 8.91
C PRO A 71 -6.40 15.70 8.91
N THR A 72 -6.33 15.06 7.77
CA THR A 72 -5.32 14.03 7.48
C THR A 72 -4.16 14.68 6.76
N THR A 73 -2.94 14.44 7.21
CA THR A 73 -1.73 14.98 6.56
C THR A 73 -1.06 13.89 5.75
N PHE A 74 -0.92 14.14 4.45
CA PHE A 74 -0.21 13.24 3.54
C PHE A 74 0.70 14.07 2.60
N LEU A 75 1.94 13.65 2.41
CA LEU A 75 2.97 14.40 1.65
C LEU A 75 3.08 15.88 2.10
N GLY A 76 2.90 16.15 3.39
CA GLY A 76 2.92 17.51 3.92
C GLY A 76 1.69 18.38 3.56
N ILE A 77 0.64 17.77 3.01
CA ILE A 77 -0.61 18.42 2.62
C ILE A 77 -1.70 18.00 3.59
N ARG A 78 -2.56 18.95 3.98
CA ARG A 78 -3.73 18.68 4.81
C ARG A 78 -4.94 18.43 3.93
N PHE A 79 -5.51 17.24 4.06
CA PHE A 79 -6.76 16.85 3.44
C PHE A 79 -7.89 16.94 4.47
N SER A 80 -9.05 17.40 4.06
CA SER A 80 -10.22 17.57 4.92
C SER A 80 -11.10 16.33 5.01
N LEU A 81 -10.98 15.45 4.04
CA LEU A 81 -11.79 14.25 3.92
C LEU A 81 -11.00 13.14 3.22
N VAL A 82 -11.10 11.93 3.74
CA VAL A 82 -10.61 10.70 3.10
C VAL A 82 -11.80 9.80 2.87
N LYS A 83 -11.95 9.28 1.65
CA LYS A 83 -13.01 8.33 1.29
C LYS A 83 -12.39 7.00 0.90
N PHE A 84 -12.96 5.92 1.39
CA PHE A 84 -12.60 4.55 1.01
C PHE A 84 -13.66 4.01 0.07
N CYS A 85 -13.25 3.69 -1.15
CA CYS A 85 -14.14 3.31 -2.23
C CYS A 85 -13.96 1.83 -2.55
N PHE A 86 -15.07 1.12 -2.63
CA PHE A 86 -15.15 -0.32 -2.77
C PHE A 86 -15.74 -0.68 -4.15
N ASP A 87 -15.41 -1.86 -4.63
CA ASP A 87 -16.03 -2.43 -5.84
C ASP A 87 -17.40 -3.08 -5.55
N ASP A 88 -17.94 -3.75 -6.54
CA ASP A 88 -19.27 -4.40 -6.45
C ASP A 88 -19.27 -5.60 -5.49
N GLU A 89 -18.09 -6.14 -5.16
CA GLU A 89 -17.89 -7.23 -4.19
C GLU A 89 -17.61 -6.70 -2.77
N ALA A 90 -17.72 -5.37 -2.58
CA ALA A 90 -17.40 -4.65 -1.35
C ALA A 90 -15.94 -4.80 -0.89
N LEU A 91 -15.01 -4.89 -1.86
CA LEU A 91 -13.59 -4.91 -1.65
C LEU A 91 -12.97 -3.55 -1.95
N LEU A 92 -12.04 -3.09 -1.11
CA LEU A 92 -11.39 -1.79 -1.25
C LEU A 92 -10.60 -1.72 -2.56
N LYS A 93 -10.97 -0.80 -3.45
CA LYS A 93 -10.35 -0.57 -4.76
C LYS A 93 -9.62 0.76 -4.89
N SER A 94 -10.05 1.78 -4.14
CA SER A 94 -9.40 3.09 -4.18
C SER A 94 -9.62 3.87 -2.89
N VAL A 95 -8.73 4.85 -2.67
CA VAL A 95 -8.83 5.81 -1.57
C VAL A 95 -8.72 7.22 -2.17
N ASP A 96 -9.72 8.05 -1.90
CA ASP A 96 -9.77 9.44 -2.34
C ASP A 96 -9.45 10.40 -1.19
N LEU A 97 -8.47 11.26 -1.42
CA LEU A 97 -8.05 12.31 -0.50
C LEU A 97 -8.54 13.66 -1.04
N LEU A 98 -9.41 14.34 -0.30
CA LEU A 98 -10.02 15.59 -0.71
C LEU A 98 -9.42 16.78 0.01
N ALA A 99 -8.99 17.78 -0.74
CA ALA A 99 -8.51 19.06 -0.25
C ALA A 99 -9.26 20.21 -0.94
N SER A 100 -9.08 21.43 -0.42
CA SER A 100 -9.60 22.63 -1.07
C SER A 100 -9.10 22.75 -2.51
N VAL A 101 -9.93 23.30 -3.39
CA VAL A 101 -9.56 23.61 -4.78
C VAL A 101 -8.27 24.44 -4.88
N THR A 102 -8.03 25.31 -3.91
CA THR A 102 -6.82 26.16 -3.86
C THR A 102 -5.54 25.37 -3.54
N ALA A 103 -5.66 24.14 -3.05
CA ALA A 103 -4.52 23.29 -2.73
C ALA A 103 -3.89 22.60 -3.97
N TYR A 104 -4.56 22.60 -5.13
CA TYR A 104 -4.17 21.84 -6.32
C TYR A 104 -2.69 22.00 -6.69
N SER A 105 -2.21 23.23 -6.87
CA SER A 105 -0.82 23.48 -7.27
C SER A 105 0.20 23.03 -6.22
N THR A 106 -0.18 23.03 -4.93
CA THR A 106 0.68 22.53 -3.86
C THR A 106 0.71 21.00 -3.86
N VAL A 107 -0.45 20.37 -4.05
CA VAL A 107 -0.57 18.91 -4.19
C VAL A 107 0.24 18.44 -5.38
N GLU A 108 0.04 19.02 -6.56
CA GLU A 108 0.78 18.66 -7.77
C GLU A 108 2.29 18.78 -7.59
N ARG A 109 2.77 19.89 -7.01
CA ARG A 109 4.20 20.09 -6.74
C ARG A 109 4.77 19.03 -5.79
N ASN A 110 3.99 18.61 -4.78
CA ASN A 110 4.44 17.62 -3.83
C ASN A 110 4.43 16.22 -4.44
N LEU A 111 3.45 15.89 -5.30
CA LEU A 111 3.45 14.65 -6.08
C LEU A 111 4.63 14.61 -7.06
N LEU A 112 4.90 15.72 -7.78
CA LEU A 112 6.08 15.86 -8.65
C LEU A 112 7.39 15.63 -7.90
N ARG A 113 7.47 16.12 -6.67
CA ARG A 113 8.66 15.94 -5.83
C ARG A 113 8.81 14.52 -5.31
N ALA A 114 7.70 13.86 -4.96
CA ALA A 114 7.69 12.51 -4.41
C ALA A 114 7.87 11.42 -5.49
N TYR A 115 7.20 11.59 -6.64
CA TYR A 115 7.06 10.54 -7.66
C TYR A 115 7.66 10.94 -9.02
N GLY A 116 8.25 12.15 -9.15
CA GLY A 116 8.77 12.66 -10.42
C GLY A 116 7.67 13.16 -11.36
N PRO A 117 7.96 13.33 -12.67
CA PRO A 117 6.98 13.79 -13.64
C PRO A 117 5.84 12.77 -13.81
N PRO A 118 4.59 13.23 -14.03
CA PRO A 118 3.46 12.32 -14.26
C PRO A 118 3.67 11.53 -15.55
N GLN A 119 3.24 10.28 -15.55
CA GLN A 119 3.22 9.43 -16.75
C GLN A 119 2.17 9.91 -17.75
N ILE A 120 1.03 10.39 -17.23
CA ILE A 120 -0.03 11.04 -18.00
C ILE A 120 -0.19 12.46 -17.44
N PRO A 121 0.36 13.48 -18.10
CA PRO A 121 0.18 14.86 -17.69
C PRO A 121 -1.25 15.31 -17.98
N ARG A 122 -1.79 16.20 -17.14
CA ARG A 122 -3.07 16.85 -17.40
C ARG A 122 -3.00 17.62 -18.71
N GLY A 123 -3.91 17.32 -19.63
CA GLY A 123 -4.05 18.01 -20.93
C GLY A 123 -5.42 18.67 -21.07
N VAL A 124 -5.70 19.22 -22.27
CA VAL A 124 -6.98 19.87 -22.58
C VAL A 124 -8.13 18.87 -22.48
N ASP A 125 -7.88 17.61 -22.87
CA ASP A 125 -8.87 16.53 -22.88
C ASP A 125 -8.74 15.57 -21.67
N GLN A 126 -7.80 15.85 -20.77
CA GLN A 126 -7.55 15.02 -19.58
C GLN A 126 -7.75 15.85 -18.31
N LEU A 127 -8.70 15.44 -17.51
CA LEU A 127 -9.05 16.13 -16.26
C LEU A 127 -8.11 15.78 -15.09
N SER A 128 -7.20 14.82 -15.28
CA SER A 128 -6.28 14.35 -14.24
C SER A 128 -4.85 14.16 -14.75
N SER A 129 -3.87 14.32 -13.86
CA SER A 129 -2.51 13.84 -14.04
C SER A 129 -2.34 12.52 -13.32
N SER A 130 -1.57 11.59 -13.88
CA SER A 130 -1.41 10.24 -13.30
C SER A 130 0.07 9.92 -13.07
N TRP A 131 0.35 9.30 -11.93
CA TRP A 131 1.64 8.75 -11.53
C TRP A 131 1.49 7.27 -11.17
N THR A 132 2.62 6.57 -11.12
CA THR A 132 2.72 5.26 -10.47
C THR A 132 3.72 5.37 -9.33
N ASP A 133 3.35 4.87 -8.15
CA ASP A 133 4.29 4.73 -7.04
C ASP A 133 5.32 3.64 -7.40
N PRO A 134 6.61 3.98 -7.54
CA PRO A 134 7.62 3.03 -7.99
C PRO A 134 7.92 1.92 -6.96
N GLU A 135 7.61 2.15 -5.69
CA GLU A 135 7.86 1.19 -4.61
C GLU A 135 6.70 0.21 -4.43
N ARG A 136 5.47 0.66 -4.66
CA ARG A 136 4.24 -0.09 -4.36
C ARG A 136 3.48 -0.51 -5.61
N GLY A 137 3.74 0.13 -6.73
CA GLY A 137 3.02 -0.10 -7.98
C GLY A 137 1.59 0.47 -7.98
N ASP A 138 1.28 1.34 -7.03
CA ASP A 138 -0.03 1.99 -6.99
C ASP A 138 -0.15 3.09 -8.04
N ARG A 139 -1.33 3.23 -8.59
CA ARG A 139 -1.69 4.35 -9.44
C ARG A 139 -2.17 5.52 -8.56
N ILE A 140 -1.70 6.71 -8.89
CA ILE A 140 -2.05 7.96 -8.22
C ILE A 140 -2.59 8.92 -9.27
N ASP A 141 -3.83 9.35 -9.12
CA ASP A 141 -4.47 10.32 -10.00
C ASP A 141 -4.73 11.63 -9.24
N LEU A 142 -4.31 12.76 -9.81
CA LEU A 142 -4.65 14.09 -9.30
C LEU A 142 -5.66 14.73 -10.21
N SER A 143 -6.81 15.06 -9.70
CA SER A 143 -7.88 15.75 -10.43
C SER A 143 -8.33 17.04 -9.75
N LEU A 144 -8.93 17.92 -10.52
CA LEU A 144 -9.49 19.18 -10.05
C LEU A 144 -10.92 19.31 -10.58
N ALA A 145 -11.86 19.42 -9.64
CA ALA A 145 -13.25 19.74 -9.91
C ALA A 145 -13.71 20.80 -8.87
N GLU A 146 -14.72 20.51 -8.08
CA GLU A 146 -15.11 21.33 -6.93
C GLU A 146 -14.07 21.27 -5.79
N ASN A 147 -13.31 20.18 -5.76
CA ASN A 147 -12.21 19.93 -4.83
C ASN A 147 -10.97 19.48 -5.59
N THR A 148 -9.82 19.60 -4.93
CA THR A 148 -8.60 18.88 -5.33
C THR A 148 -8.72 17.46 -4.79
N VAL A 149 -8.67 16.46 -5.67
CA VAL A 149 -8.78 15.05 -5.30
C VAL A 149 -7.53 14.31 -5.73
N VAL A 150 -6.94 13.58 -4.78
CA VAL A 150 -5.88 12.60 -5.03
C VAL A 150 -6.47 11.22 -4.83
N THR A 151 -6.55 10.43 -5.88
CA THR A 151 -7.04 9.05 -5.85
C THR A 151 -5.87 8.08 -5.88
N TYR A 152 -5.77 7.23 -4.88
CA TYR A 152 -4.91 6.05 -4.87
C TYR A 152 -5.72 4.85 -5.30
N SER A 153 -5.19 4.04 -6.19
CA SER A 153 -5.82 2.79 -6.63
C SER A 153 -4.77 1.74 -6.96
N GLN A 154 -5.17 0.50 -7.00
CA GLN A 154 -4.33 -0.56 -7.53
C GLN A 154 -4.04 -0.28 -9.00
N ALA A 155 -2.77 -0.36 -9.42
CA ALA A 155 -2.45 -0.31 -10.84
C ALA A 155 -3.04 -1.53 -11.57
N PRO A 156 -3.50 -1.37 -12.82
CA PRO A 156 -4.07 -2.45 -13.60
C PRO A 156 -3.06 -3.55 -13.93
#